data_e67c7cd2b43cf1f542406f5ff4fef836
#
_entry.id   e67c7cd2b43cf1f542406f5ff4fef836
#
_cell.length_a   1.000
_cell.length_b   1.000
_cell.length_c   1.000
_cell.angle_alpha   90.00
_cell.angle_beta   90.00
_cell.angle_gamma   90.00
#
_symmetry.space_group_name_H-M   'P 1'
#
loop_
_entity.id
_entity.type
_entity.pdbx_description
1 polymer ?
#
loop_
_entity_poly.entity_id
_entity_poly.type
_entity_poly.pdbx_seq_one_letter_code
_entity_poly.pdbx_strand_id
1 'polypeptide(L)'
;LNFTMLLPGPEAQQLATYLGWLMHGRIGGFTAGILFIIPSFFILIVLTYIYVNFSNSPWGEGILYGVKAGVIAIIFSATIKIARKVLNKYYYWLTAILAFAAINVLDANFPLIIISAAIVGLFFYFKENDNKNISQKSYKPSNEIYKKSIKTFLITVIIWSLGFTLILLSSEDILSNLSLFFSKAALVTFGGAYALLPYVFQNIIENHGWLTSQQMIDGLALGESTPGPLIMIVTYVGFIIGWYNDILGLGSPLLGAIICAAIATFFTFLPSFAFIFIGAPLIESSKKNKRSEE
;
A
#
# COMPACT_ATOMS: atom_id res chain seq x y z
N LEU A 1 -10.91 0.39 -13.16
CA LEU A 1 -11.01 -0.12 -11.81
C LEU A 1 -10.42 -1.54 -11.68
N ASN A 2 -10.86 -2.51 -12.50
CA ASN A 2 -10.35 -3.90 -12.39
C ASN A 2 -8.85 -4.03 -12.61
N PHE A 3 -8.24 -3.13 -13.38
CA PHE A 3 -6.80 -3.13 -13.63
C PHE A 3 -5.98 -2.70 -12.40
N THR A 4 -6.41 -1.64 -11.72
CA THR A 4 -5.71 -1.16 -10.52
C THR A 4 -5.82 -2.15 -9.36
N MET A 5 -6.89 -2.94 -9.28
CA MET A 5 -7.05 -4.00 -8.29
C MET A 5 -6.09 -5.20 -8.47
N LEU A 6 -5.54 -5.38 -9.67
CA LEU A 6 -4.60 -6.46 -9.97
C LEU A 6 -3.14 -6.06 -9.70
N LEU A 7 -2.87 -4.77 -9.58
CA LEU A 7 -1.53 -4.27 -9.32
C LEU A 7 -1.27 -4.16 -7.82
N PRO A 8 -0.04 -4.46 -7.36
CA PRO A 8 0.30 -4.19 -5.97
C PRO A 8 0.35 -2.69 -5.71
N GLY A 9 -0.14 -2.28 -4.54
CA GLY A 9 -0.14 -0.88 -4.11
C GLY A 9 -1.52 -0.28 -3.84
N PRO A 10 -1.57 1.03 -3.52
CA PRO A 10 -2.80 1.74 -3.14
C PRO A 10 -3.73 1.96 -4.34
N GLU A 11 -4.81 1.18 -4.44
CA GLU A 11 -5.76 1.22 -5.57
C GLU A 11 -6.30 2.62 -5.88
N ALA A 12 -6.66 3.40 -4.85
CA ALA A 12 -7.23 4.73 -5.04
C ALA A 12 -6.22 5.71 -5.66
N GLN A 13 -4.96 5.70 -5.20
CA GLN A 13 -3.88 6.50 -5.77
C GLN A 13 -3.53 6.01 -7.18
N GLN A 14 -3.48 4.71 -7.40
CA GLN A 14 -3.26 4.12 -8.72
C GLN A 14 -4.36 4.53 -9.70
N LEU A 15 -5.62 4.54 -9.26
CA LEU A 15 -6.73 5.00 -10.10
C LEU A 15 -6.60 6.49 -10.44
N ALA A 16 -6.26 7.34 -9.48
CA ALA A 16 -6.03 8.77 -9.72
C ALA A 16 -4.88 8.96 -10.72
N THR A 17 -3.75 8.25 -10.53
CA THR A 17 -2.61 8.27 -11.45
C THR A 17 -2.98 7.80 -12.85
N TYR A 18 -3.76 6.71 -12.95
CA TYR A 18 -4.20 6.17 -14.23
C TYR A 18 -5.14 7.11 -14.99
N LEU A 19 -6.11 7.72 -14.30
CA LEU A 19 -7.01 8.71 -14.90
C LEU A 19 -6.25 9.95 -15.36
N GLY A 20 -5.35 10.48 -14.54
CA GLY A 20 -4.49 11.59 -14.93
C GLY A 20 -3.59 11.25 -16.13
N TRP A 21 -3.09 10.01 -16.18
CA TRP A 21 -2.32 9.52 -17.33
C TRP A 21 -3.16 9.41 -18.60
N LEU A 22 -4.40 8.96 -18.52
CA LEU A 22 -5.31 8.90 -19.66
C LEU A 22 -5.62 10.29 -20.23
N MET A 23 -5.74 11.29 -19.37
CA MET A 23 -6.11 12.66 -19.77
C MET A 23 -4.91 13.45 -20.33
N HIS A 24 -3.75 13.39 -19.67
CA HIS A 24 -2.61 14.27 -19.96
C HIS A 24 -1.25 13.50 -19.99
N GLY A 25 -1.28 12.21 -20.25
CA GLY A 25 -0.08 11.39 -20.33
C GLY A 25 0.67 11.29 -18.99
N ARG A 26 1.99 11.12 -19.06
CA ARG A 26 2.81 10.87 -17.86
C ARG A 26 2.79 12.01 -16.86
N ILE A 27 2.80 13.25 -17.33
CA ILE A 27 2.76 14.43 -16.45
C ILE A 27 1.44 14.47 -15.71
N GLY A 28 0.31 14.27 -16.41
CA GLY A 28 -1.01 14.23 -15.77
C GLY A 28 -1.15 13.11 -14.76
N GLY A 29 -0.62 11.92 -15.04
CA GLY A 29 -0.60 10.82 -14.08
C GLY A 29 0.23 11.13 -12.83
N PHE A 30 1.41 11.69 -13.02
CA PHE A 30 2.29 12.06 -11.91
C PHE A 30 1.67 13.14 -11.03
N THR A 31 1.16 14.22 -11.62
CA THR A 31 0.52 15.30 -10.88
C THR A 31 -0.74 14.85 -10.14
N ALA A 32 -1.61 14.07 -10.79
CA ALA A 32 -2.81 13.55 -10.15
C ALA A 32 -2.49 12.62 -8.97
N GLY A 33 -1.52 11.72 -9.13
CA GLY A 33 -1.09 10.82 -8.07
C GLY A 33 -0.45 11.56 -6.89
N ILE A 34 0.41 12.55 -7.15
CA ILE A 34 1.03 13.37 -6.09
C ILE A 34 0.00 14.24 -5.38
N LEU A 35 -0.88 14.93 -6.10
CA LEU A 35 -1.94 15.75 -5.49
C LEU A 35 -2.91 14.92 -4.66
N PHE A 36 -3.02 13.63 -4.92
CA PHE A 36 -3.80 12.71 -4.10
C PHE A 36 -3.12 12.35 -2.77
N ILE A 37 -1.78 12.33 -2.73
CA ILE A 37 -0.98 11.97 -1.55
C ILE A 37 -0.71 13.18 -0.65
N ILE A 38 -0.33 14.31 -1.23
CA ILE A 38 0.17 15.49 -0.51
C ILE A 38 -0.76 16.00 0.59
N PRO A 39 -2.07 16.21 0.36
CA PRO A 39 -2.96 16.69 1.42
C PRO A 39 -2.98 15.77 2.63
N SER A 40 -3.14 14.46 2.41
CA SER A 40 -3.13 13.47 3.49
C SER A 40 -1.79 13.41 4.22
N PHE A 41 -0.67 13.56 3.49
CA PHE A 41 0.66 13.58 4.09
C PHE A 41 0.79 14.71 5.11
N PHE A 42 0.45 15.93 4.74
CA PHE A 42 0.53 17.06 5.65
C PHE A 42 -0.48 16.97 6.81
N ILE A 43 -1.71 16.54 6.52
CA ILE A 43 -2.74 16.38 7.56
C ILE A 43 -2.27 15.34 8.59
N LEU A 44 -1.75 14.20 8.14
CA LEU A 44 -1.26 13.16 9.05
C LEU A 44 -0.02 13.60 9.85
N ILE A 45 0.91 14.35 9.26
CA ILE A 45 2.04 14.93 10.01
C ILE A 45 1.50 15.81 11.16
N VAL A 46 0.57 16.71 10.87
CA VAL A 46 -0.02 17.60 11.89
C VAL A 46 -0.78 16.81 12.96
N LEU A 47 -1.63 15.87 12.55
CA LEU A 47 -2.40 15.04 13.47
C LEU A 47 -1.50 14.15 14.32
N THR A 48 -0.44 13.59 13.74
CA THR A 48 0.51 12.76 14.50
C THR A 48 1.34 13.61 15.46
N TYR A 49 1.72 14.82 15.06
CA TYR A 49 2.37 15.78 15.96
C TYR A 49 1.47 16.13 17.16
N ILE A 50 0.20 16.40 16.92
CA ILE A 50 -0.78 16.61 18.00
C ILE A 50 -0.90 15.36 18.86
N TYR A 51 -0.99 14.19 18.25
CA TYR A 51 -1.07 12.91 18.95
C TYR A 51 0.09 12.70 19.93
N VAL A 52 1.34 12.83 19.48
CA VAL A 52 2.51 12.56 20.33
C VAL A 52 2.65 13.55 21.50
N ASN A 53 2.14 14.78 21.34
CA ASN A 53 2.20 15.79 22.40
C ASN A 53 1.01 15.76 23.37
N PHE A 54 -0.18 15.33 22.91
CA PHE A 54 -1.42 15.48 23.67
C PHE A 54 -2.16 14.17 23.96
N SER A 55 -1.71 13.02 23.41
CA SER A 55 -2.39 11.73 23.61
C SER A 55 -2.54 11.32 25.07
N ASN A 56 -1.56 11.66 25.91
CA ASN A 56 -1.55 11.33 27.34
C ASN A 56 -2.31 12.35 28.21
N SER A 57 -2.93 13.37 27.61
CA SER A 57 -3.78 14.30 28.36
C SER A 57 -5.20 13.71 28.52
N PRO A 58 -5.95 14.08 29.61
CA PRO A 58 -7.32 13.57 29.79
C PRO A 58 -8.25 13.84 28.61
N TRP A 59 -8.08 14.96 27.93
CA TRP A 59 -8.81 15.32 26.72
C TRP A 59 -8.38 14.49 25.51
N GLY A 60 -7.06 14.26 25.35
CA GLY A 60 -6.50 13.44 24.26
C GLY A 60 -6.96 12.00 24.35
N GLU A 61 -6.89 11.40 25.53
CA GLU A 61 -7.39 10.04 25.79
C GLU A 61 -8.87 9.90 25.47
N GLY A 62 -9.70 10.86 25.89
CA GLY A 62 -11.14 10.85 25.60
C GLY A 62 -11.46 10.93 24.11
N ILE A 63 -10.79 11.81 23.38
CA ILE A 63 -10.95 11.96 21.93
C ILE A 63 -10.52 10.67 21.22
N LEU A 64 -9.34 10.14 21.54
CA LEU A 64 -8.82 8.92 20.94
C LEU A 64 -9.72 7.71 21.25
N TYR A 65 -10.26 7.61 22.44
CA TYR A 65 -11.21 6.55 22.79
C TYR A 65 -12.47 6.59 21.87
N GLY A 66 -13.03 7.77 21.67
CA GLY A 66 -14.19 7.94 20.78
C GLY A 66 -13.86 7.62 19.34
N VAL A 67 -12.72 8.09 18.83
CA VAL A 67 -12.28 7.83 17.44
C VAL A 67 -12.01 6.34 17.23
N LYS A 68 -11.35 5.65 18.17
CA LYS A 68 -11.13 4.19 18.11
C LYS A 68 -12.42 3.40 17.98
N ALA A 69 -13.42 3.73 18.77
CA ALA A 69 -14.72 3.05 18.69
C ALA A 69 -15.35 3.19 17.27
N GLY A 70 -15.26 4.39 16.70
CA GLY A 70 -15.71 4.64 15.33
C GLY A 70 -14.93 3.84 14.29
N VAL A 71 -13.61 3.79 14.41
CA VAL A 71 -12.73 3.07 13.48
C VAL A 71 -12.96 1.56 13.54
N ILE A 72 -13.12 0.99 14.72
CA ILE A 72 -13.47 -0.44 14.86
C ILE A 72 -14.76 -0.76 14.10
N ALA A 73 -15.78 0.10 14.21
CA ALA A 73 -17.04 -0.06 13.48
C ALA A 73 -16.84 0.04 11.96
N ILE A 74 -15.98 0.96 11.48
CA ILE A 74 -15.66 1.11 10.06
C ILE A 74 -14.93 -0.12 9.54
N ILE A 75 -13.89 -0.60 10.23
CA ILE A 75 -13.12 -1.80 9.86
C ILE A 75 -14.04 -3.02 9.80
N PHE A 76 -14.91 -3.21 10.80
CA PHE A 76 -15.86 -4.30 10.83
C PHE A 76 -16.85 -4.23 9.67
N SER A 77 -17.38 -3.04 9.38
CA SER A 77 -18.25 -2.80 8.23
C SER A 77 -17.56 -3.07 6.90
N ALA A 78 -16.32 -2.61 6.74
CA ALA A 78 -15.50 -2.86 5.55
C ALA A 78 -15.23 -4.35 5.36
N THR A 79 -14.87 -5.06 6.44
CA THR A 79 -14.63 -6.50 6.43
C THR A 79 -15.87 -7.28 5.97
N ILE A 80 -17.05 -6.97 6.50
CA ILE A 80 -18.31 -7.60 6.07
C ILE A 80 -18.59 -7.30 4.59
N LYS A 81 -18.38 -6.06 4.16
CA LYS A 81 -18.62 -5.65 2.76
C LYS A 81 -17.72 -6.37 1.78
N ILE A 82 -16.44 -6.52 2.12
CA ILE A 82 -15.46 -7.27 1.32
C ILE A 82 -15.81 -8.76 1.33
N ALA A 83 -16.07 -9.33 2.51
CA ALA A 83 -16.46 -10.74 2.65
C ALA A 83 -17.66 -11.10 1.80
N ARG A 84 -18.74 -10.31 1.85
CA ARG A 84 -19.94 -10.52 1.04
C ARG A 84 -19.67 -10.44 -0.47
N LYS A 85 -18.71 -9.63 -0.89
CA LYS A 85 -18.36 -9.49 -2.31
C LYS A 85 -17.47 -10.63 -2.82
N VAL A 86 -16.55 -11.12 -1.99
CA VAL A 86 -15.51 -12.07 -2.39
C VAL A 86 -15.85 -13.50 -2.02
N LEU A 87 -16.40 -13.72 -0.82
CA LEU A 87 -16.67 -15.07 -0.27
C LEU A 87 -18.02 -15.62 -0.74
N ASN A 88 -18.21 -15.72 -2.04
CA ASN A 88 -19.46 -16.22 -2.66
C ASN A 88 -19.51 -17.74 -2.83
N LYS A 89 -18.39 -18.46 -2.60
CA LYS A 89 -18.30 -19.91 -2.70
C LYS A 89 -17.68 -20.50 -1.42
N TYR A 90 -18.02 -21.75 -1.07
CA TYR A 90 -17.60 -22.37 0.18
C TYR A 90 -16.06 -22.50 0.31
N TYR A 91 -15.35 -22.74 -0.78
CA TYR A 91 -13.90 -22.87 -0.77
C TYR A 91 -13.17 -21.52 -0.52
N TYR A 92 -13.79 -20.39 -0.86
CA TYR A 92 -13.24 -19.08 -0.48
C TYR A 92 -13.37 -18.84 1.04
N TRP A 93 -14.49 -19.28 1.65
CA TRP A 93 -14.64 -19.27 3.10
C TRP A 93 -13.61 -20.16 3.79
N LEU A 94 -13.40 -21.38 3.27
CA LEU A 94 -12.39 -22.30 3.79
C LEU A 94 -10.99 -21.66 3.71
N THR A 95 -10.63 -21.07 2.57
CA THR A 95 -9.35 -20.39 2.38
C THR A 95 -9.17 -19.23 3.37
N ALA A 96 -10.22 -18.43 3.59
CA ALA A 96 -10.18 -17.31 4.53
C ALA A 96 -9.99 -17.78 5.99
N ILE A 97 -10.69 -18.84 6.39
CA ILE A 97 -10.58 -19.43 7.75
C ILE A 97 -9.17 -20.03 7.94
N LEU A 98 -8.65 -20.75 6.95
CA LEU A 98 -7.30 -21.32 7.01
C LEU A 98 -6.22 -20.23 7.06
N ALA A 99 -6.38 -19.16 6.28
CA ALA A 99 -5.48 -18.01 6.32
C ALA A 99 -5.51 -17.33 7.70
N PHE A 100 -6.69 -17.12 8.26
CA PHE A 100 -6.86 -16.55 9.61
C PHE A 100 -6.18 -17.44 10.68
N ALA A 101 -6.39 -18.76 10.62
CA ALA A 101 -5.76 -19.71 11.54
C ALA A 101 -4.23 -19.71 11.36
N ALA A 102 -3.73 -19.66 10.12
CA ALA A 102 -2.30 -19.63 9.85
C ALA A 102 -1.62 -18.38 10.42
N ILE A 103 -2.28 -17.22 10.38
CA ILE A 103 -1.74 -15.98 10.97
C ILE A 103 -1.74 -16.08 12.50
N ASN A 104 -2.87 -16.48 13.11
CA ASN A 104 -3.03 -16.34 14.56
C ASN A 104 -2.54 -17.53 15.38
N VAL A 105 -2.37 -18.72 14.79
CA VAL A 105 -1.97 -19.94 15.49
C VAL A 105 -0.57 -20.39 15.10
N LEU A 106 -0.17 -20.17 13.84
CA LEU A 106 1.10 -20.63 13.32
C LEU A 106 2.13 -19.51 13.12
N ASP A 107 1.76 -18.25 13.43
CA ASP A 107 2.59 -17.05 13.20
C ASP A 107 3.18 -17.01 11.78
N ALA A 108 2.40 -17.50 10.79
CA ALA A 108 2.87 -17.66 9.44
C ALA A 108 3.10 -16.28 8.77
N ASN A 109 4.20 -16.18 8.04
CA ASN A 109 4.56 -14.97 7.32
C ASN A 109 3.47 -14.60 6.31
N PHE A 110 2.94 -13.37 6.40
CA PHE A 110 1.86 -12.86 5.56
C PHE A 110 2.08 -13.03 4.05
N PRO A 111 3.29 -12.79 3.47
CA PRO A 111 3.56 -13.04 2.05
C PRO A 111 3.35 -14.51 1.64
N LEU A 112 3.70 -15.47 2.49
CA LEU A 112 3.49 -16.89 2.21
C LEU A 112 2.00 -17.24 2.15
N ILE A 113 1.20 -16.61 3.00
CA ILE A 113 -0.26 -16.81 2.99
C ILE A 113 -0.87 -16.28 1.69
N ILE A 114 -0.43 -15.11 1.21
CA ILE A 114 -0.90 -14.56 -0.06
C ILE A 114 -0.53 -15.48 -1.23
N ILE A 115 0.71 -15.95 -1.28
CA ILE A 115 1.18 -16.86 -2.34
C ILE A 115 0.39 -18.16 -2.31
N SER A 116 0.20 -18.76 -1.13
CA SER A 116 -0.56 -20.00 -0.99
C SER A 116 -2.02 -19.83 -1.39
N ALA A 117 -2.67 -18.73 -0.96
CA ALA A 117 -4.03 -18.40 -1.35
C ALA A 117 -4.17 -18.17 -2.86
N ALA A 118 -3.17 -17.53 -3.50
CA ALA A 118 -3.14 -17.35 -4.95
C ALA A 118 -3.02 -18.68 -5.70
N ILE A 119 -2.18 -19.60 -5.23
CA ILE A 119 -2.02 -20.95 -5.81
C ILE A 119 -3.34 -21.72 -5.68
N VAL A 120 -3.97 -21.71 -4.52
CA VAL A 120 -5.27 -22.35 -4.28
C VAL A 120 -6.34 -21.74 -5.20
N GLY A 121 -6.37 -20.41 -5.31
CA GLY A 121 -7.30 -19.70 -6.20
C GLY A 121 -7.11 -20.07 -7.68
N LEU A 122 -5.87 -20.17 -8.15
CA LEU A 122 -5.55 -20.61 -9.52
C LEU A 122 -5.99 -22.07 -9.75
N PHE A 123 -5.75 -22.96 -8.79
CA PHE A 123 -6.17 -24.36 -8.91
C PHE A 123 -7.68 -24.49 -9.10
N PHE A 124 -8.48 -23.79 -8.28
CA PHE A 124 -9.93 -23.78 -8.41
C PHE A 124 -10.41 -23.10 -9.70
N TYR A 125 -9.72 -22.03 -10.14
CA TYR A 125 -10.02 -21.36 -11.41
C TYR A 125 -9.84 -22.28 -12.62
N PHE A 126 -8.74 -23.00 -12.71
CA PHE A 126 -8.50 -23.95 -13.80
C PHE A 126 -9.49 -25.11 -13.78
N LYS A 127 -9.80 -25.66 -12.61
CA LYS A 127 -10.78 -26.73 -12.46
C LYS A 127 -12.20 -26.32 -12.92
N GLU A 128 -12.57 -25.07 -12.69
CA GLU A 128 -13.90 -24.54 -13.07
C GLU A 128 -13.98 -24.17 -14.56
N ASN A 129 -12.88 -23.76 -15.17
CA ASN A 129 -12.84 -23.29 -16.56
C ASN A 129 -12.36 -24.34 -17.58
N ASP A 130 -12.16 -25.58 -17.19
CA ASP A 130 -11.68 -26.66 -18.07
C ASP A 130 -12.62 -26.89 -19.31
N ASN A 131 -13.86 -26.43 -19.23
CA ASN A 131 -14.85 -26.54 -20.32
C ASN A 131 -15.12 -25.26 -21.13
N LYS A 132 -14.42 -24.14 -20.83
CA LYS A 132 -14.57 -22.91 -21.61
C LYS A 132 -13.36 -22.72 -22.51
N ASN A 133 -13.50 -23.13 -23.78
CA ASN A 133 -12.59 -22.72 -24.84
C ASN A 133 -12.65 -21.20 -25.00
N ILE A 134 -11.93 -20.47 -24.13
CA ILE A 134 -11.69 -19.04 -24.30
C ILE A 134 -10.59 -18.92 -25.33
N SER A 135 -10.98 -18.82 -26.60
CA SER A 135 -10.10 -18.37 -27.66
C SER A 135 -9.72 -16.91 -27.41
N GLN A 136 -8.82 -16.69 -26.44
CA GLN A 136 -8.21 -15.39 -26.25
C GLN A 136 -7.15 -15.22 -27.36
N LYS A 137 -7.47 -14.44 -28.38
CA LYS A 137 -6.44 -13.92 -29.28
C LYS A 137 -5.37 -13.24 -28.43
N SER A 138 -4.19 -13.84 -28.35
CA SER A 138 -3.04 -13.30 -27.64
C SER A 138 -2.61 -12.00 -28.31
N TYR A 139 -2.91 -10.88 -27.68
CA TYR A 139 -2.43 -9.57 -28.12
C TYR A 139 -0.95 -9.44 -27.77
N LYS A 140 -0.11 -9.19 -28.78
CA LYS A 140 1.30 -8.83 -28.58
C LYS A 140 1.43 -7.31 -28.68
N PRO A 141 1.81 -6.61 -27.58
CA PRO A 141 2.05 -5.17 -27.63
C PRO A 141 3.16 -4.83 -28.63
N SER A 142 3.11 -3.66 -29.24
CA SER A 142 4.14 -3.22 -30.16
C SER A 142 5.49 -3.08 -29.46
N ASN A 143 6.59 -3.33 -30.19
CA ASN A 143 7.94 -3.21 -29.65
C ASN A 143 8.23 -1.82 -29.04
N GLU A 144 7.59 -0.78 -29.56
CA GLU A 144 7.73 0.58 -28.99
C GLU A 144 7.11 0.73 -27.63
N ILE A 145 5.92 0.15 -27.40
CA ILE A 145 5.25 0.18 -26.10
C ILE A 145 6.08 -0.60 -25.08
N TYR A 146 6.59 -1.74 -25.47
CA TYR A 146 7.45 -2.56 -24.63
C TYR A 146 8.74 -1.82 -24.25
N LYS A 147 9.42 -1.16 -25.18
CA LYS A 147 10.60 -0.32 -24.91
C LYS A 147 10.28 0.83 -23.95
N LYS A 148 9.13 1.51 -24.12
CA LYS A 148 8.69 2.58 -23.22
C LYS A 148 8.41 2.06 -21.80
N SER A 149 7.82 0.89 -21.66
CA SER A 149 7.57 0.24 -20.36
C SER A 149 8.89 -0.15 -19.67
N ILE A 150 9.83 -0.75 -20.37
CA ILE A 150 11.17 -1.09 -19.84
C ILE A 150 11.91 0.19 -19.42
N LYS A 151 11.89 1.25 -20.25
CA LYS A 151 12.51 2.53 -19.87
C LYS A 151 11.93 3.09 -18.58
N THR A 152 10.62 3.00 -18.42
CA THR A 152 9.95 3.46 -17.17
C THR A 152 10.37 2.62 -15.98
N PHE A 153 10.42 1.29 -16.13
CA PHE A 153 10.91 0.39 -15.09
C PHE A 153 12.34 0.75 -14.66
N LEU A 154 13.27 0.91 -15.62
CA LEU A 154 14.65 1.27 -15.33
C LEU A 154 14.76 2.62 -14.62
N ILE A 155 14.01 3.64 -15.05
CA ILE A 155 13.97 4.94 -14.39
C ILE A 155 13.49 4.79 -12.94
N THR A 156 12.45 4.00 -12.69
CA THR A 156 11.95 3.78 -11.34
C THR A 156 12.98 3.07 -10.46
N VAL A 157 13.65 2.04 -10.99
CA VAL A 157 14.73 1.33 -10.28
C VAL A 157 15.88 2.29 -9.95
N ILE A 158 16.25 3.17 -10.89
CA ILE A 158 17.30 4.20 -10.66
C ILE A 158 16.88 5.15 -9.55
N ILE A 159 15.64 5.68 -9.58
CA ILE A 159 15.13 6.59 -8.55
C ILE A 159 15.11 5.89 -7.18
N TRP A 160 14.62 4.64 -7.14
CA TRP A 160 14.60 3.84 -5.91
C TRP A 160 16.01 3.60 -5.38
N SER A 161 16.95 3.15 -6.25
CA SER A 161 18.33 2.89 -5.87
C SER A 161 19.04 4.15 -5.41
N LEU A 162 18.83 5.29 -6.07
CA LEU A 162 19.40 6.57 -5.67
C LEU A 162 18.90 7.00 -4.30
N GLY A 163 17.57 6.95 -4.08
CA GLY A 163 16.97 7.26 -2.79
C GLY A 163 17.50 6.34 -1.68
N PHE A 164 17.60 5.04 -1.96
CA PHE A 164 18.13 4.07 -1.00
C PHE A 164 19.62 4.28 -0.71
N THR A 165 20.43 4.57 -1.75
CA THR A 165 21.87 4.88 -1.58
C THR A 165 22.08 6.12 -0.74
N LEU A 166 21.29 7.19 -0.95
CA LEU A 166 21.34 8.39 -0.11
C LEU A 166 21.06 8.08 1.37
N ILE A 167 20.13 7.17 1.63
CA ILE A 167 19.84 6.71 2.99
C ILE A 167 21.00 5.89 3.57
N LEU A 168 21.60 4.99 2.78
CA LEU A 168 22.77 4.22 3.23
C LEU A 168 23.96 5.11 3.60
N LEU A 169 24.14 6.22 2.89
CA LEU A 169 25.20 7.19 3.21
C LEU A 169 24.99 7.91 4.55
N SER A 170 23.76 7.93 5.07
CA SER A 170 23.50 8.50 6.40
C SER A 170 24.00 7.62 7.55
N SER A 171 24.37 6.35 7.27
CA SER A 171 24.79 5.35 8.25
C SER A 171 23.75 5.04 9.35
N GLU A 172 22.49 5.36 9.10
CA GLU A 172 21.36 5.15 10.02
C GLU A 172 20.63 3.85 9.67
N ASP A 173 20.81 2.82 10.48
CA ASP A 173 20.19 1.52 10.27
C ASP A 173 18.66 1.59 10.28
N ILE A 174 18.07 2.47 11.08
CA ILE A 174 16.61 2.68 11.15
C ILE A 174 16.06 3.16 9.81
N LEU A 175 16.71 4.14 9.16
CA LEU A 175 16.26 4.68 7.89
C LEU A 175 16.37 3.64 6.75
N SER A 176 17.44 2.85 6.74
CA SER A 176 17.63 1.78 5.75
C SER A 176 16.62 0.66 5.93
N ASN A 177 16.37 0.22 7.16
CA ASN A 177 15.35 -0.78 7.49
C ASN A 177 13.94 -0.29 7.15
N LEU A 178 13.62 0.98 7.47
CA LEU A 178 12.35 1.62 7.16
C LEU A 178 12.08 1.64 5.65
N SER A 179 13.07 2.07 4.86
CA SER A 179 12.94 2.16 3.40
C SER A 179 12.78 0.79 2.73
N LEU A 180 13.55 -0.21 3.18
CA LEU A 180 13.41 -1.59 2.71
C LEU A 180 12.06 -2.20 3.11
N PHE A 181 11.64 -1.98 4.34
CA PHE A 181 10.37 -2.48 4.84
C PHE A 181 9.21 -1.94 4.01
N PHE A 182 9.10 -0.62 3.82
CA PHE A 182 8.00 -0.03 3.07
C PHE A 182 8.07 -0.33 1.57
N SER A 183 9.26 -0.52 0.99
CA SER A 183 9.40 -1.02 -0.38
C SER A 183 8.84 -2.44 -0.53
N LYS A 184 9.16 -3.34 0.40
CA LYS A 184 8.60 -4.71 0.42
C LYS A 184 7.09 -4.69 0.64
N ALA A 185 6.62 -3.87 1.60
CA ALA A 185 5.21 -3.71 1.90
C ALA A 185 4.42 -3.28 0.66
N ALA A 186 4.92 -2.30 -0.10
CA ALA A 186 4.29 -1.84 -1.33
C ALA A 186 4.19 -2.93 -2.41
N LEU A 187 5.17 -3.83 -2.51
CA LEU A 187 5.18 -4.92 -3.48
C LEU A 187 4.25 -6.09 -3.09
N VAL A 188 4.00 -6.26 -1.80
CA VAL A 188 3.16 -7.35 -1.26
C VAL A 188 1.69 -6.93 -1.11
N THR A 189 1.40 -5.64 -1.22
CA THR A 189 0.05 -5.09 -1.08
C THR A 189 -0.78 -5.37 -2.34
N PHE A 190 -1.60 -6.41 -2.32
CA PHE A 190 -2.59 -6.71 -3.36
C PHE A 190 -4.00 -6.56 -2.79
N GLY A 191 -4.92 -5.98 -3.57
CA GLY A 191 -6.33 -5.91 -3.18
C GLY A 191 -6.69 -4.79 -2.20
N GLY A 192 -5.87 -3.72 -2.14
CA GLY A 192 -6.16 -2.52 -1.38
C GLY A 192 -5.44 -2.39 -0.04
N ALA A 193 -5.60 -1.22 0.58
CA ALA A 193 -4.86 -0.84 1.79
C ALA A 193 -5.14 -1.75 3.00
N TYR A 194 -6.35 -2.31 3.11
CA TYR A 194 -6.70 -3.22 4.21
C TYR A 194 -5.89 -4.53 4.17
N ALA A 195 -5.49 -4.99 2.99
CA ALA A 195 -4.65 -6.17 2.87
C ALA A 195 -3.21 -5.95 3.38
N LEU A 196 -2.74 -4.70 3.38
CA LEU A 196 -1.42 -4.36 3.91
C LEU A 196 -1.37 -4.35 5.44
N LEU A 197 -2.47 -3.99 6.09
CA LEU A 197 -2.49 -3.75 7.54
C LEU A 197 -1.96 -4.92 8.37
N PRO A 198 -2.36 -6.19 8.14
CA PRO A 198 -1.81 -7.33 8.89
C PRO A 198 -0.30 -7.46 8.73
N TYR A 199 0.22 -7.25 7.52
CA TYR A 199 1.66 -7.29 7.25
C TYR A 199 2.42 -6.19 7.98
N VAL A 200 1.90 -4.96 7.92
CA VAL A 200 2.49 -3.82 8.62
C VAL A 200 2.42 -4.01 10.13
N PHE A 201 1.28 -4.48 10.64
CA PHE A 201 1.07 -4.73 12.07
C PHE A 201 2.06 -5.77 12.59
N GLN A 202 2.12 -6.94 11.96
CA GLN A 202 3.01 -8.03 12.36
C GLN A 202 4.49 -7.57 12.35
N ASN A 203 4.93 -6.94 11.27
CA ASN A 203 6.35 -6.59 11.16
C ASN A 203 6.75 -5.42 12.05
N ILE A 204 5.93 -4.37 12.16
CA ILE A 204 6.26 -3.17 12.92
C ILE A 204 6.24 -3.43 14.42
N ILE A 205 5.30 -4.25 14.89
CA ILE A 205 5.14 -4.54 16.32
C ILE A 205 5.98 -5.74 16.73
N GLU A 206 5.83 -6.89 16.05
CA GLU A 206 6.40 -8.15 16.48
C GLU A 206 7.87 -8.29 16.07
N ASN A 207 8.23 -7.93 14.84
CA ASN A 207 9.59 -8.14 14.33
C ASN A 207 10.54 -6.99 14.66
N HIS A 208 10.07 -5.74 14.57
CA HIS A 208 10.91 -4.56 14.76
C HIS A 208 10.69 -3.86 16.11
N GLY A 209 9.54 -4.04 16.75
CA GLY A 209 9.21 -3.35 17.99
C GLY A 209 9.18 -1.82 17.87
N TRP A 210 8.94 -1.30 16.65
CA TRP A 210 8.98 0.13 16.39
C TRP A 210 7.79 0.89 17.00
N LEU A 211 6.62 0.25 17.04
CA LEU A 211 5.40 0.77 17.63
C LEU A 211 4.79 -0.25 18.59
N THR A 212 4.06 0.24 19.58
CA THR A 212 3.17 -0.59 20.39
C THR A 212 1.87 -0.90 19.65
N SER A 213 1.19 -1.98 20.03
CA SER A 213 -0.15 -2.30 19.50
C SER A 213 -1.12 -1.15 19.67
N GLN A 214 -1.04 -0.43 20.80
CA GLN A 214 -1.88 0.72 21.08
C GLN A 214 -1.61 1.87 20.10
N GLN A 215 -0.34 2.23 19.88
CA GLN A 215 0.04 3.26 18.91
C GLN A 215 -0.41 2.89 17.49
N MET A 216 -0.35 1.62 17.13
CA MET A 216 -0.79 1.18 15.80
C MET A 216 -2.31 1.33 15.62
N ILE A 217 -3.11 1.01 16.66
CA ILE A 217 -4.56 1.23 16.65
C ILE A 217 -4.89 2.73 16.58
N ASP A 218 -4.16 3.56 17.31
CA ASP A 218 -4.30 5.02 17.27
C ASP A 218 -3.97 5.58 15.88
N GLY A 219 -2.92 5.06 15.24
CA GLY A 219 -2.55 5.40 13.88
C GLY A 219 -3.61 5.02 12.85
N LEU A 220 -4.23 3.85 13.02
CA LEU A 220 -5.38 3.46 12.19
C LEU A 220 -6.54 4.43 12.36
N ALA A 221 -6.83 4.82 13.61
CA ALA A 221 -7.87 5.76 13.92
C ALA A 221 -7.65 7.14 13.27
N LEU A 222 -6.42 7.65 13.34
CA LEU A 222 -6.04 8.90 12.68
C LEU A 222 -6.08 8.78 11.16
N GLY A 223 -5.57 7.67 10.59
CA GLY A 223 -5.58 7.42 9.16
C GLY A 223 -6.97 7.36 8.56
N GLU A 224 -7.91 6.65 9.19
CA GLU A 224 -9.30 6.55 8.76
C GLU A 224 -10.08 7.87 8.90
N SER A 225 -9.69 8.73 9.82
CA SER A 225 -10.33 10.03 10.04
C SER A 225 -9.86 11.10 9.05
N THR A 226 -8.81 10.81 8.24
CA THR A 226 -8.25 11.77 7.28
C THR A 226 -8.79 11.57 5.86
N PRO A 227 -8.97 12.65 5.08
CA PRO A 227 -9.27 12.50 3.67
C PRO A 227 -8.04 11.98 2.92
N GLY A 228 -8.16 10.84 2.23
CA GLY A 228 -7.08 10.26 1.42
C GLY A 228 -7.08 8.74 1.42
N PRO A 229 -6.04 8.11 0.84
CA PRO A 229 -5.95 6.67 0.83
C PRO A 229 -5.59 6.15 2.23
N LEU A 230 -6.30 5.12 2.70
CA LEU A 230 -6.07 4.50 4.02
C LEU A 230 -4.59 4.10 4.24
N ILE A 231 -3.90 3.72 3.18
CA ILE A 231 -2.47 3.34 3.24
C ILE A 231 -1.57 4.49 3.75
N MET A 232 -2.07 5.73 3.82
CA MET A 232 -1.33 6.86 4.39
C MET A 232 -0.97 6.68 5.87
N ILE A 233 -1.51 5.66 6.53
CA ILE A 233 -1.03 5.23 7.86
C ILE A 233 0.48 5.01 7.89
N VAL A 234 1.13 4.70 6.75
CA VAL A 234 2.59 4.58 6.65
C VAL A 234 3.30 5.90 7.01
N THR A 235 2.67 7.04 6.73
CA THR A 235 3.17 8.38 7.12
C THR A 235 3.17 8.53 8.64
N TYR A 236 2.07 8.12 9.29
CA TYR A 236 1.97 8.10 10.75
C TYR A 236 3.05 7.19 11.37
N VAL A 237 3.18 5.97 10.85
CA VAL A 237 4.18 5.00 11.33
C VAL A 237 5.58 5.57 11.20
N GLY A 238 5.94 6.11 10.03
CA GLY A 238 7.24 6.75 9.83
C GLY A 238 7.45 7.90 10.80
N PHE A 239 6.44 8.75 11.01
CA PHE A 239 6.51 9.87 11.95
C PHE A 239 6.79 9.40 13.39
N ILE A 240 6.06 8.38 13.88
CA ILE A 240 6.26 7.84 15.24
C ILE A 240 7.67 7.27 15.39
N ILE A 241 8.16 6.51 14.40
CA ILE A 241 9.52 5.97 14.42
C ILE A 241 10.55 7.11 14.53
N GLY A 242 10.44 8.13 13.70
CA GLY A 242 11.37 9.24 13.70
C GLY A 242 11.25 10.16 14.94
N TRP A 243 10.07 10.18 15.58
CA TRP A 243 9.85 10.97 16.80
C TRP A 243 10.54 10.38 18.02
N TYR A 244 10.52 9.04 18.15
CA TYR A 244 11.07 8.36 19.32
C TYR A 244 12.53 7.92 19.15
N ASN A 245 13.12 8.16 17.97
CA ASN A 245 14.51 7.86 17.70
C ASN A 245 15.26 9.15 17.32
N ASP A 246 16.48 9.31 17.82
CA ASP A 246 17.32 10.45 17.44
C ASP A 246 17.93 10.18 16.06
N ILE A 247 17.23 10.63 15.04
CA ILE A 247 17.61 10.42 13.64
C ILE A 247 18.67 11.44 13.24
N LEU A 248 19.82 10.95 12.79
CA LEU A 248 20.95 11.76 12.32
C LEU A 248 21.55 12.68 13.40
N GLY A 249 21.32 12.42 14.69
CA GLY A 249 21.80 13.29 15.77
C GLY A 249 21.32 14.73 15.65
N LEU A 250 20.13 14.94 15.03
CA LEU A 250 19.60 16.28 14.76
C LEU A 250 19.16 17.05 16.01
N GLY A 251 19.03 16.35 17.15
CA GLY A 251 18.54 16.95 18.41
C GLY A 251 17.11 17.52 18.30
N SER A 252 16.42 17.25 17.21
CA SER A 252 15.05 17.70 16.93
C SER A 252 14.17 16.52 16.54
N PRO A 253 13.34 16.00 17.48
CA PRO A 253 12.43 14.89 17.21
C PRO A 253 11.50 15.16 16.02
N LEU A 254 11.06 16.41 15.85
CA LEU A 254 10.16 16.79 14.78
C LEU A 254 10.79 16.62 13.38
N LEU A 255 12.07 17.01 13.22
CA LEU A 255 12.76 16.84 11.93
C LEU A 255 12.96 15.37 11.61
N GLY A 256 13.40 14.56 12.59
CA GLY A 256 13.52 13.11 12.43
C GLY A 256 12.19 12.46 12.08
N ALA A 257 11.10 12.86 12.73
CA ALA A 257 9.75 12.39 12.45
C ALA A 257 9.29 12.71 11.01
N ILE A 258 9.51 13.94 10.53
CA ILE A 258 9.15 14.36 9.18
C ILE A 258 9.97 13.59 8.14
N ILE A 259 11.26 13.40 8.36
CA ILE A 259 12.15 12.64 7.46
C ILE A 259 11.68 11.19 7.35
N CYS A 260 11.45 10.52 8.48
CA CYS A 260 10.97 9.14 8.46
C CYS A 260 9.58 9.00 7.84
N ALA A 261 8.66 9.94 8.10
CA ALA A 261 7.35 9.99 7.45
C ALA A 261 7.46 10.14 5.92
N ALA A 262 8.36 11.01 5.46
CA ALA A 262 8.61 11.20 4.03
C ALA A 262 9.22 9.96 3.38
N ILE A 263 10.19 9.31 4.04
CA ILE A 263 10.81 8.06 3.56
C ILE A 263 9.76 6.95 3.48
N ALA A 264 8.98 6.72 4.54
CA ALA A 264 7.93 5.71 4.55
C ALA A 264 6.92 5.92 3.42
N THR A 265 6.48 7.17 3.23
CA THR A 265 5.54 7.53 2.16
C THR A 265 6.17 7.35 0.78
N PHE A 266 7.39 7.85 0.57
CA PHE A 266 8.08 7.75 -0.72
C PHE A 266 8.26 6.30 -1.16
N PHE A 267 8.81 5.44 -0.31
CA PHE A 267 9.07 4.04 -0.65
C PHE A 267 7.80 3.19 -0.79
N THR A 268 6.71 3.59 -0.15
CA THR A 268 5.39 2.95 -0.34
C THR A 268 4.76 3.32 -1.68
N PHE A 269 4.83 4.58 -2.08
CA PHE A 269 4.10 5.05 -3.27
C PHE A 269 4.91 4.98 -4.57
N LEU A 270 6.23 4.99 -4.53
CA LEU A 270 7.08 4.92 -5.72
C LEU A 270 6.78 3.69 -6.60
N PRO A 271 6.69 2.46 -6.07
CA PRO A 271 6.33 1.28 -6.86
C PRO A 271 4.95 1.41 -7.50
N SER A 272 4.01 2.04 -6.81
CA SER A 272 2.65 2.24 -7.28
C SER A 272 2.57 3.09 -8.55
N PHE A 273 3.33 4.19 -8.61
CA PHE A 273 3.49 4.98 -9.83
C PHE A 273 4.12 4.18 -10.96
N ALA A 274 5.16 3.39 -10.65
CA ALA A 274 5.82 2.54 -11.62
C ALA A 274 4.85 1.56 -12.27
N PHE A 275 4.06 0.85 -11.47
CA PHE A 275 3.09 -0.13 -11.98
C PHE A 275 2.08 0.50 -12.92
N ILE A 276 1.59 1.71 -12.62
CA ILE A 276 0.67 2.40 -13.52
C ILE A 276 1.37 2.84 -14.80
N PHE A 277 2.53 3.47 -14.74
CA PHE A 277 3.22 3.97 -15.93
C PHE A 277 3.79 2.85 -16.82
N ILE A 278 4.01 1.66 -16.27
CA ILE A 278 4.40 0.47 -17.03
C ILE A 278 3.16 -0.21 -17.63
N GLY A 279 2.13 -0.40 -16.82
CA GLY A 279 0.96 -1.22 -17.17
C GLY A 279 -0.09 -0.49 -18.01
N ALA A 280 -0.32 0.81 -17.77
CA ALA A 280 -1.35 1.57 -18.49
C ALA A 280 -1.16 1.58 -20.01
N PRO A 281 0.04 1.82 -20.58
CA PRO A 281 0.24 1.75 -22.02
C PRO A 281 -0.03 0.35 -22.61
N LEU A 282 0.32 -0.70 -21.87
CA LEU A 282 0.11 -2.10 -22.31
C LEU A 282 -1.38 -2.43 -22.40
N ILE A 283 -2.17 -1.99 -21.44
CA ILE A 283 -3.62 -2.27 -21.40
C ILE A 283 -4.37 -1.45 -22.42
N GLU A 284 -4.08 -0.16 -22.54
CA GLU A 284 -4.78 0.69 -23.51
C GLU A 284 -4.48 0.26 -24.96
N SER A 285 -3.27 -0.24 -25.23
CA SER A 285 -2.95 -0.78 -26.54
C SER A 285 -3.76 -2.05 -26.88
N SER A 286 -4.06 -2.89 -25.89
CA SER A 286 -4.90 -4.07 -26.08
C SER A 286 -6.37 -3.72 -26.32
N LYS A 287 -6.88 -2.64 -25.71
CA LYS A 287 -8.26 -2.16 -25.91
C LYS A 287 -8.47 -1.50 -27.28
N LYS A 288 -7.48 -0.72 -27.76
CA LYS A 288 -7.56 -0.06 -29.06
C LYS A 288 -7.71 -1.07 -30.20
N ASN A 289 -7.02 -2.19 -30.15
CA ASN A 289 -7.12 -3.22 -31.18
C ASN A 289 -8.49 -3.92 -31.19
N LYS A 290 -9.09 -4.12 -30.00
CA LYS A 290 -10.43 -4.70 -29.91
C LYS A 290 -11.52 -3.82 -30.56
N ARG A 291 -11.37 -2.49 -30.46
CA ARG A 291 -12.28 -1.50 -31.08
C ARG A 291 -12.07 -1.30 -32.58
N SER A 292 -10.93 -1.65 -33.12
CA SER A 292 -10.65 -1.55 -34.55
C SER A 292 -11.06 -2.80 -35.34
N GLU A 293 -11.46 -3.88 -34.64
CA GLU A 293 -11.96 -5.13 -35.23
C GLU A 293 -13.50 -5.25 -35.18
N GLU A 294 -14.20 -4.36 -34.44
CA GLU A 294 -15.65 -4.15 -34.45
C GLU A 294 -16.03 -3.02 -35.44
#